data_6b42b4fae9b27c0c48ae25396005b5b4
#
_entry.id   6b42b4fae9b27c0c48ae25396005b5b4
#
_cell.length_a   1.000
_cell.length_b   1.000
_cell.length_c   1.000
_cell.angle_alpha   90.00
_cell.angle_beta   90.00
_cell.angle_gamma   90.00
#
_symmetry.space_group_name_H-M   'P 1'
#
loop_
_entity.id
_entity.type
_entity.pdbx_description
1 polymer ?
#
loop_
_entity_poly.entity_id
_entity_poly.type
_entity_poly.pdbx_seq_one_letter_code
_entity_poly.pdbx_strand_id
1 'polypeptide(L)'
;SEMCIRDSVMAGHYIWLAVLYLLAGAYSGKNPWEVLRHYGPAYLTAVGTMSSAATLAVALDCARKSKVLRKDMVSFGIPLFANIHLCGSVLTEVFFCMTISKILYGHLPSIGTMLLFCALLGIFAIGAPGVPGGTVMASLGLITGVLMFDDAGTALMLAIFALQDSFGTACNVTGDGALTLMLTGYAEK
;
A
#
# COMPACT_ATOMS: atom_id res chain seq x y z
N SER A 1 1.21 -17.00 -17.33
CA SER A 1 0.42 -17.61 -16.41
C SER A 1 0.17 -16.74 -15.16
N GLU A 2 -1.01 -16.88 -14.59
CA GLU A 2 -1.54 -16.02 -13.51
C GLU A 2 -0.69 -16.03 -12.23
N MET A 3 -0.08 -17.17 -11.90
CA MET A 3 0.82 -17.26 -10.75
C MET A 3 2.02 -16.33 -10.87
N CYS A 4 2.61 -16.19 -12.04
CA CYS A 4 3.76 -15.33 -12.27
C CYS A 4 3.41 -13.83 -12.10
N ILE A 5 2.21 -13.43 -12.48
CA ILE A 5 1.73 -12.03 -12.34
C ILE A 5 1.58 -11.68 -10.86
N ARG A 6 0.90 -12.54 -10.10
CA ARG A 6 0.73 -12.35 -8.64
C ARG A 6 2.07 -12.31 -7.92
N ASP A 7 2.96 -13.23 -8.23
CA ASP A 7 4.27 -13.32 -7.59
C ASP A 7 5.12 -12.07 -7.88
N SER A 8 4.98 -11.48 -9.07
CA SER A 8 5.65 -10.22 -9.43
C SER A 8 5.15 -9.03 -8.60
N VAL A 9 3.82 -8.93 -8.37
CA VAL A 9 3.25 -7.88 -7.51
C VAL A 9 3.72 -8.06 -6.07
N MET A 10 3.69 -9.29 -5.56
CA MET A 10 4.16 -9.59 -4.20
C MET A 10 5.65 -9.28 -4.03
N ALA A 11 6.47 -9.64 -5.01
CA ALA A 11 7.88 -9.26 -5.01
C ALA A 11 8.06 -7.73 -4.95
N GLY A 12 7.25 -7.00 -5.71
CA GLY A 12 7.21 -5.54 -5.66
C GLY A 12 6.87 -4.99 -4.28
N HIS A 13 5.88 -5.58 -3.60
CA HIS A 13 5.53 -5.20 -2.22
C HIS A 13 6.70 -5.41 -1.24
N TYR A 14 7.37 -6.56 -1.29
CA TYR A 14 8.50 -6.85 -0.41
C TYR A 14 9.71 -5.99 -0.69
N ILE A 15 10.01 -5.71 -1.98
CA ILE A 15 11.07 -4.78 -2.37
C ILE A 15 10.77 -3.39 -1.84
N TRP A 16 9.53 -2.91 -2.02
CA TRP A 16 9.13 -1.60 -1.52
C TRP A 16 9.21 -1.51 0.00
N LEU A 17 8.74 -2.51 0.73
CA LEU A 17 8.87 -2.56 2.19
C LEU A 17 10.34 -2.54 2.63
N ALA A 18 11.22 -3.30 1.96
CA ALA A 18 12.64 -3.28 2.26
C ALA A 18 13.23 -1.88 2.08
N VAL A 19 12.95 -1.23 0.94
CA VAL A 19 13.38 0.15 0.67
C VAL A 19 12.86 1.11 1.73
N LEU A 20 11.58 1.04 2.06
CA LEU A 20 10.93 1.94 3.03
C LEU A 20 11.53 1.79 4.43
N TYR A 21 11.75 0.56 4.90
CA TYR A 21 12.37 0.31 6.20
C TYR A 21 13.85 0.72 6.25
N LEU A 22 14.60 0.50 5.16
CA LEU A 22 15.99 0.98 5.06
C LEU A 22 16.07 2.50 5.11
N LEU A 23 15.20 3.19 4.38
CA LEU A 23 15.11 4.66 4.42
C LEU A 23 14.70 5.14 5.81
N ALA A 24 13.75 4.49 6.46
CA ALA A 24 13.33 4.83 7.82
C ALA A 24 14.46 4.67 8.83
N GLY A 25 15.23 3.59 8.73
CA GLY A 25 16.41 3.35 9.56
C GLY A 25 17.49 4.39 9.33
N ALA A 26 17.81 4.69 8.08
CA ALA A 26 18.80 5.70 7.72
C ALA A 26 18.42 7.11 8.20
N TYR A 27 17.14 7.47 8.03
CA TYR A 27 16.65 8.80 8.44
C TYR A 27 16.58 8.96 9.97
N SER A 28 16.11 7.94 10.68
CA SER A 28 15.91 7.98 12.14
C SER A 28 17.20 7.67 12.92
N GLY A 29 18.20 7.05 12.30
CA GLY A 29 19.38 6.55 12.98
C GLY A 29 19.10 5.35 13.91
N LYS A 30 17.93 4.70 13.76
CA LYS A 30 17.49 3.59 14.60
C LYS A 30 17.40 2.30 13.79
N ASN A 31 17.44 1.14 14.47
CA ASN A 31 17.35 -0.16 13.81
C ASN A 31 15.91 -0.43 13.31
N PRO A 32 15.64 -0.45 12.00
CA PRO A 32 14.31 -0.68 11.46
C PRO A 32 13.81 -2.12 11.69
N TRP A 33 14.72 -3.09 11.82
CA TRP A 33 14.37 -4.48 12.13
C TRP A 33 13.66 -4.61 13.48
N GLU A 34 13.98 -3.75 14.44
CA GLU A 34 13.31 -3.73 15.75
C GLU A 34 11.81 -3.39 15.64
N VAL A 35 11.40 -2.67 14.61
CA VAL A 35 9.99 -2.43 14.30
C VAL A 35 9.41 -3.61 13.53
N LEU A 36 10.04 -3.98 12.42
CA LEU A 36 9.51 -4.97 11.46
C LEU A 36 9.26 -6.33 12.11
N ARG A 37 10.13 -6.80 12.99
CA ARG A 37 10.00 -8.11 13.64
C ARG A 37 8.71 -8.29 14.45
N HIS A 38 8.06 -7.22 14.84
CA HIS A 38 6.81 -7.25 15.59
C HIS A 38 5.56 -7.21 14.72
N TYR A 39 5.71 -6.92 13.41
CA TYR A 39 4.58 -6.66 12.52
C TYR A 39 3.91 -7.89 11.91
N GLY A 40 4.43 -9.10 12.15
CA GLY A 40 3.83 -10.34 11.65
C GLY A 40 2.33 -10.47 11.90
N PRO A 41 1.84 -10.29 13.15
CA PRO A 41 0.40 -10.36 13.43
C PRO A 41 -0.42 -9.32 12.66
N ALA A 42 0.07 -8.08 12.54
CA ALA A 42 -0.61 -7.04 11.79
C ALA A 42 -0.64 -7.35 10.29
N TYR A 43 0.45 -7.86 9.72
CA TYR A 43 0.51 -8.32 8.34
C TYR A 43 -0.55 -9.38 8.05
N LEU A 44 -0.61 -10.44 8.87
CA LEU A 44 -1.57 -11.54 8.69
C LEU A 44 -3.02 -11.08 8.89
N THR A 45 -3.29 -10.19 9.85
CA THR A 45 -4.61 -9.61 10.05
C THR A 45 -5.03 -8.77 8.84
N ALA A 46 -4.11 -7.98 8.28
CA ALA A 46 -4.38 -7.19 7.07
C ALA A 46 -4.66 -8.07 5.84
N VAL A 47 -3.91 -9.18 5.67
CA VAL A 47 -4.21 -10.17 4.61
C VAL A 47 -5.63 -10.72 4.75
N GLY A 48 -6.05 -11.03 5.98
CA GLY A 48 -7.37 -11.63 6.24
C GLY A 48 -8.53 -10.64 6.15
N THR A 49 -8.33 -9.39 6.57
CA THR A 49 -9.40 -8.36 6.61
C THR A 49 -9.47 -7.50 5.35
N MET A 50 -8.38 -7.39 4.60
CA MET A 50 -8.22 -6.43 3.49
C MET A 50 -8.59 -4.98 3.89
N SER A 51 -8.42 -4.64 5.16
CA SER A 51 -8.82 -3.36 5.72
C SER A 51 -7.79 -2.84 6.71
N SER A 52 -7.16 -1.72 6.39
CA SER A 52 -6.26 -1.02 7.31
C SER A 52 -6.99 -0.55 8.58
N ALA A 53 -8.24 -0.11 8.43
CA ALA A 53 -9.08 0.30 9.56
C ALA A 53 -9.39 -0.88 10.50
N ALA A 54 -9.74 -2.05 9.97
CA ALA A 54 -10.01 -3.25 10.79
C ALA A 54 -8.73 -3.80 11.44
N THR A 55 -7.55 -3.54 10.85
CA THR A 55 -6.25 -3.98 11.37
C THR A 55 -5.64 -3.01 12.39
N LEU A 56 -6.19 -1.80 12.53
CA LEU A 56 -5.59 -0.70 13.30
C LEU A 56 -5.21 -1.09 14.74
N ALA A 57 -6.09 -1.78 15.45
CA ALA A 57 -5.83 -2.18 16.84
C ALA A 57 -4.60 -3.11 16.94
N VAL A 58 -4.51 -4.09 16.04
CA VAL A 58 -3.38 -5.04 15.99
C VAL A 58 -2.10 -4.33 15.57
N ALA A 59 -2.16 -3.40 14.63
CA ALA A 59 -1.01 -2.60 14.20
C ALA A 59 -0.46 -1.73 15.34
N LEU A 60 -1.35 -1.09 16.11
CA LEU A 60 -0.97 -0.34 17.32
C LEU A 60 -0.26 -1.23 18.34
N ASP A 61 -0.79 -2.42 18.61
CA ASP A 61 -0.19 -3.36 19.56
C ASP A 61 1.18 -3.86 19.07
N CYS A 62 1.33 -4.10 17.78
CA CYS A 62 2.61 -4.45 17.17
C CYS A 62 3.63 -3.32 17.31
N ALA A 63 3.24 -2.09 16.98
CA ALA A 63 4.12 -0.93 17.07
C ALA A 63 4.56 -0.62 18.52
N ARG A 64 3.64 -0.78 19.49
CA ARG A 64 3.94 -0.58 20.93
C ARG A 64 4.99 -1.53 21.50
N LYS A 65 5.19 -2.69 20.88
CA LYS A 65 6.22 -3.67 21.29
C LYS A 65 7.63 -3.23 20.89
N SER A 66 7.76 -2.34 19.94
CA SER A 66 9.04 -1.84 19.49
C SER A 66 9.67 -0.90 20.52
N LYS A 67 10.96 -1.14 20.83
CA LYS A 67 11.74 -0.33 21.78
C LYS A 67 12.25 0.98 21.16
N VAL A 68 12.22 1.10 19.83
CA VAL A 68 12.78 2.25 19.11
C VAL A 68 11.72 3.27 18.69
N LEU A 69 10.43 2.93 18.82
CA LEU A 69 9.33 3.84 18.53
C LEU A 69 8.91 4.61 19.79
N ARG A 70 8.75 5.92 19.67
CA ARG A 70 8.17 6.75 20.72
C ARG A 70 6.67 6.47 20.86
N LYS A 71 6.19 6.31 22.07
CA LYS A 71 4.78 5.95 22.37
C LYS A 71 3.77 6.97 21.86
N ASP A 72 4.09 8.26 21.97
CA ASP A 72 3.28 9.36 21.46
C ASP A 72 3.22 9.33 19.91
N MET A 73 4.35 9.06 19.26
CA MET A 73 4.42 8.92 17.80
C MET A 73 3.68 7.68 17.32
N VAL A 74 3.68 6.58 18.05
CA VAL A 74 2.86 5.40 17.75
C VAL A 74 1.38 5.73 17.82
N SER A 75 0.94 6.39 18.90
CA SER A 75 -0.48 6.73 19.09
C SER A 75 -1.00 7.73 18.07
N PHE A 76 -0.15 8.57 17.51
CA PHE A 76 -0.47 9.52 16.46
C PHE A 76 -0.25 8.94 15.05
N GLY A 77 0.94 8.38 14.81
CA GLY A 77 1.39 7.99 13.47
C GLY A 77 0.64 6.77 12.91
N ILE A 78 0.46 5.71 13.70
CA ILE A 78 -0.21 4.50 13.20
C ILE A 78 -1.65 4.79 12.73
N PRO A 79 -2.51 5.49 13.50
CA PRO A 79 -3.84 5.85 13.00
C PRO A 79 -3.82 6.81 11.81
N LEU A 80 -2.88 7.74 11.77
CA LEU A 80 -2.72 8.66 10.65
C LEU A 80 -2.36 7.90 9.37
N PHE A 81 -1.29 7.11 9.42
CA PHE A 81 -0.78 6.39 8.25
C PHE A 81 -1.73 5.31 7.76
N ALA A 82 -2.47 4.64 8.65
CA ALA A 82 -3.52 3.69 8.26
C ALA A 82 -4.60 4.31 7.35
N ASN A 83 -4.74 5.64 7.35
CA ASN A 83 -5.68 6.36 6.51
C ASN A 83 -5.06 6.96 5.24
N ILE A 84 -3.79 7.38 5.29
CA ILE A 84 -3.18 8.13 4.18
C ILE A 84 -2.07 7.38 3.45
N HIS A 85 -1.62 6.23 3.95
CA HIS A 85 -0.52 5.47 3.38
C HIS A 85 -1.01 4.13 2.80
N LEU A 86 -1.26 4.13 1.50
CA LEU A 86 -1.79 2.99 0.74
C LEU A 86 -0.82 2.50 -0.34
N CYS A 87 0.49 2.49 -0.05
CA CYS A 87 1.54 2.20 -1.02
C CYS A 87 1.41 0.82 -1.68
N GLY A 88 1.04 -0.21 -0.94
CA GLY A 88 0.87 -1.56 -1.45
C GLY A 88 -0.37 -1.68 -2.35
N SER A 89 -1.50 -1.10 -1.94
CA SER A 89 -2.72 -1.08 -2.75
C SER A 89 -2.53 -0.28 -4.04
N VAL A 90 -1.85 0.87 -3.98
CA VAL A 90 -1.50 1.68 -5.17
C VAL A 90 -0.60 0.90 -6.11
N LEU A 91 0.44 0.23 -5.60
CA LEU A 91 1.34 -0.60 -6.40
C LEU A 91 0.57 -1.75 -7.08
N THR A 92 -0.32 -2.42 -6.35
CA THR A 92 -1.21 -3.46 -6.88
C THR A 92 -2.07 -2.90 -8.01
N GLU A 93 -2.69 -1.75 -7.80
CA GLU A 93 -3.59 -1.12 -8.77
C GLU A 93 -2.87 -0.74 -10.07
N VAL A 94 -1.73 -0.04 -9.97
CA VAL A 94 -0.94 0.33 -11.14
C VAL A 94 -0.51 -0.90 -11.93
N PHE A 95 0.01 -1.92 -11.24
CA PHE A 95 0.47 -3.14 -11.88
C PHE A 95 -0.64 -3.84 -12.65
N PHE A 96 -1.81 -4.02 -12.05
CA PHE A 96 -2.93 -4.69 -12.71
C PHE A 96 -3.57 -3.83 -13.80
N CYS A 97 -3.66 -2.52 -13.64
CA CYS A 97 -4.08 -1.63 -14.72
C CYS A 97 -3.17 -1.78 -15.95
N MET A 98 -1.84 -1.81 -15.77
CA MET A 98 -0.91 -2.03 -16.87
C MET A 98 -1.04 -3.43 -17.46
N THR A 99 -1.22 -4.44 -16.64
CA THR A 99 -1.41 -5.83 -17.07
C THR A 99 -2.70 -5.97 -17.90
N ILE A 100 -3.82 -5.42 -17.43
CA ILE A 100 -5.10 -5.41 -18.14
C ILE A 100 -4.97 -4.66 -19.47
N SER A 101 -4.34 -3.49 -19.46
CA SER A 101 -4.07 -2.73 -20.69
C SER A 101 -3.37 -3.59 -21.73
N LYS A 102 -2.34 -4.32 -21.31
CA LYS A 102 -1.59 -5.18 -22.24
C LYS A 102 -2.38 -6.39 -22.73
N ILE A 103 -3.15 -7.03 -21.84
CA ILE A 103 -3.87 -8.27 -22.17
C ILE A 103 -5.15 -7.96 -22.94
N LEU A 104 -5.96 -7.00 -22.49
CA LEU A 104 -7.28 -6.73 -23.07
C LEU A 104 -7.21 -5.81 -24.27
N TYR A 105 -6.36 -4.75 -24.22
CA TYR A 105 -6.25 -3.76 -25.30
C TYR A 105 -5.02 -3.94 -26.19
N GLY A 106 -4.14 -4.91 -25.87
CA GLY A 106 -2.97 -5.26 -26.70
C GLY A 106 -1.78 -4.30 -26.58
N HIS A 107 -1.90 -3.20 -25.88
CA HIS A 107 -0.83 -2.19 -25.72
C HIS A 107 -0.77 -1.64 -24.29
N LEU A 108 0.39 -1.10 -23.92
CA LEU A 108 0.51 -0.29 -22.70
C LEU A 108 0.14 1.17 -23.02
N PRO A 109 -0.40 1.92 -22.05
CA PRO A 109 -0.55 3.36 -22.17
C PRO A 109 0.80 4.04 -22.42
N SER A 110 0.79 5.24 -22.99
CA SER A 110 2.01 6.02 -23.16
C SER A 110 2.68 6.31 -21.78
N ILE A 111 4.00 6.51 -21.79
CA ILE A 111 4.73 6.86 -20.55
C ILE A 111 4.12 8.09 -19.87
N GLY A 112 3.73 9.11 -20.66
CA GLY A 112 3.08 10.31 -20.12
C GLY A 112 1.74 10.00 -19.43
N THR A 113 0.93 9.14 -20.04
CA THR A 113 -0.35 8.69 -19.45
C THR A 113 -0.12 7.87 -18.18
N MET A 114 0.88 6.97 -18.17
CA MET A 114 1.22 6.18 -16.98
C MET A 114 1.70 7.08 -15.83
N LEU A 115 2.56 8.06 -16.10
CA LEU A 115 3.06 9.01 -15.10
C LEU A 115 1.92 9.88 -14.55
N LEU A 116 1.03 10.37 -15.42
CA LEU A 116 -0.15 11.13 -15.01
C LEU A 116 -1.06 10.28 -14.13
N PHE A 117 -1.34 9.05 -14.55
CA PHE A 117 -2.15 8.12 -13.76
C PHE A 117 -1.54 7.87 -12.36
N CYS A 118 -0.25 7.56 -12.29
CA CYS A 118 0.44 7.33 -11.01
C CYS A 118 0.40 8.56 -10.10
N ALA A 119 0.64 9.76 -10.65
CA ALA A 119 0.62 11.01 -9.87
C ALA A 119 -0.78 11.30 -9.31
N LEU A 120 -1.81 11.18 -10.13
CA LEU A 120 -3.20 11.39 -9.71
C LEU A 120 -3.66 10.30 -8.74
N LEU A 121 -3.30 9.04 -8.99
CA LEU A 121 -3.63 7.92 -8.10
C LEU A 121 -3.03 8.14 -6.70
N GLY A 122 -1.80 8.63 -6.61
CA GLY A 122 -1.18 8.99 -5.32
C GLY A 122 -1.99 10.03 -4.55
N ILE A 123 -2.56 11.02 -5.24
CA ILE A 123 -3.42 12.03 -4.62
C ILE A 123 -4.77 11.42 -4.18
N PHE A 124 -5.40 10.64 -5.04
CA PHE A 124 -6.69 10.01 -4.75
C PHE A 124 -6.59 8.96 -3.63
N ALA A 125 -5.47 8.25 -3.54
CA ALA A 125 -5.22 7.28 -2.49
C ALA A 125 -5.25 7.89 -1.08
N ILE A 126 -4.83 9.16 -0.93
CA ILE A 126 -4.88 9.86 0.37
C ILE A 126 -6.34 10.01 0.87
N GLY A 127 -7.29 10.14 -0.05
CA GLY A 127 -8.73 10.25 0.27
C GLY A 127 -9.48 8.91 0.25
N ALA A 128 -8.81 7.82 -0.07
CA ALA A 128 -9.45 6.52 -0.15
C ALA A 128 -9.76 5.96 1.25
N PRO A 129 -10.95 5.37 1.47
CA PRO A 129 -11.25 4.75 2.75
C PRO A 129 -10.42 3.48 2.95
N GLY A 130 -9.95 3.24 4.19
CA GLY A 130 -9.16 2.06 4.58
C GLY A 130 -9.98 0.77 4.70
N VAL A 131 -10.89 0.53 3.74
CA VAL A 131 -11.77 -0.64 3.65
C VAL A 131 -11.46 -1.46 2.40
N PRO A 132 -11.90 -2.73 2.31
CA PRO A 132 -11.65 -3.55 1.12
C PRO A 132 -12.08 -2.85 -0.17
N GLY A 133 -11.18 -2.78 -1.16
CA GLY A 133 -11.45 -2.13 -2.44
C GLY A 133 -11.49 -0.60 -2.42
N GLY A 134 -11.20 0.04 -1.28
CA GLY A 134 -11.31 1.50 -1.12
C GLY A 134 -10.47 2.28 -2.12
N THR A 135 -9.25 1.84 -2.39
CA THR A 135 -8.33 2.51 -3.32
C THR A 135 -8.87 2.51 -4.75
N VAL A 136 -9.22 1.34 -5.28
CA VAL A 136 -9.73 1.21 -6.65
C VAL A 136 -11.08 1.90 -6.82
N MET A 137 -11.93 1.90 -5.81
CA MET A 137 -13.21 2.61 -5.85
C MET A 137 -12.99 4.13 -5.88
N ALA A 138 -12.03 4.65 -5.14
CA ALA A 138 -11.69 6.07 -5.16
C ALA A 138 -11.09 6.51 -6.51
N SER A 139 -10.44 5.61 -7.22
CA SER A 139 -9.73 5.89 -8.48
C SER A 139 -10.48 5.50 -9.76
N LEU A 140 -11.72 5.00 -9.67
CA LEU A 140 -12.51 4.58 -10.85
C LEU A 140 -12.54 5.63 -11.95
N GLY A 141 -12.70 6.91 -11.59
CA GLY A 141 -12.67 8.02 -12.55
C GLY A 141 -11.33 8.18 -13.26
N LEU A 142 -10.22 7.78 -12.65
CA LEU A 142 -8.90 7.76 -13.29
C LEU A 142 -8.73 6.58 -14.23
N ILE A 143 -9.23 5.41 -13.85
CA ILE A 143 -9.19 4.20 -14.69
C ILE A 143 -9.97 4.42 -15.97
N THR A 144 -11.16 5.00 -15.88
CA THR A 144 -12.01 5.27 -17.04
C THR A 144 -11.59 6.53 -17.81
N GLY A 145 -11.22 7.61 -17.13
CA GLY A 145 -10.94 8.90 -17.74
C GLY A 145 -9.50 9.10 -18.21
N VAL A 146 -8.51 8.52 -17.53
CA VAL A 146 -7.09 8.65 -17.88
C VAL A 146 -6.59 7.44 -18.66
N LEU A 147 -6.88 6.23 -18.17
CA LEU A 147 -6.48 4.99 -18.85
C LEU A 147 -7.45 4.56 -19.93
N MET A 148 -8.63 5.22 -20.00
CA MET A 148 -9.66 4.97 -21.02
C MET A 148 -10.19 3.54 -21.03
N PHE A 149 -10.27 2.90 -19.86
CA PHE A 149 -10.87 1.57 -19.73
C PHE A 149 -12.37 1.64 -20.02
N ASP A 150 -12.83 0.68 -20.81
CA ASP A 150 -14.24 0.42 -21.03
C ASP A 150 -14.86 -0.34 -19.83
N ASP A 151 -16.15 -0.67 -19.93
CA ASP A 151 -16.87 -1.40 -18.88
C ASP A 151 -16.25 -2.78 -18.61
N ALA A 152 -15.75 -3.46 -19.63
CA ALA A 152 -15.14 -4.78 -19.51
C ALA A 152 -13.79 -4.70 -18.76
N GLY A 153 -12.93 -3.76 -19.15
CA GLY A 153 -11.65 -3.53 -18.47
C GLY A 153 -11.82 -3.06 -17.04
N THR A 154 -12.78 -2.18 -16.80
CA THR A 154 -13.11 -1.69 -15.46
C THR A 154 -13.65 -2.82 -14.56
N ALA A 155 -14.57 -3.63 -15.05
CA ALA A 155 -15.11 -4.78 -14.31
C ALA A 155 -14.01 -5.81 -13.99
N LEU A 156 -13.12 -6.07 -14.95
CA LEU A 156 -11.99 -6.97 -14.75
C LEU A 156 -11.03 -6.43 -13.69
N MET A 157 -10.73 -5.12 -13.71
CA MET A 157 -9.88 -4.48 -12.70
C MET A 157 -10.48 -4.62 -11.31
N LEU A 158 -11.76 -4.32 -11.14
CA LEU A 158 -12.45 -4.46 -9.87
C LEU A 158 -12.40 -5.89 -9.34
N ALA A 159 -12.66 -6.88 -10.20
CA ALA A 159 -12.63 -8.29 -9.83
C ALA A 159 -11.23 -8.75 -9.39
N ILE A 160 -10.19 -8.39 -10.14
CA ILE A 160 -8.80 -8.75 -9.80
C ILE A 160 -8.38 -8.05 -8.52
N PHE A 161 -8.68 -6.76 -8.37
CA PHE A 161 -8.29 -6.00 -7.19
C PHE A 161 -8.94 -6.56 -5.93
N ALA A 162 -10.21 -6.94 -5.98
CA ALA A 162 -10.91 -7.57 -4.86
C ALA A 162 -10.26 -8.88 -4.39
N LEU A 163 -9.53 -9.59 -5.27
CA LEU A 163 -8.83 -10.82 -4.92
C LEU A 163 -7.38 -10.58 -4.45
N GLN A 164 -6.75 -9.50 -4.89
CA GLN A 164 -5.31 -9.28 -4.72
C GLN A 164 -4.95 -8.20 -3.68
N ASP A 165 -5.88 -7.34 -3.31
CA ASP A 165 -5.61 -6.23 -2.39
C ASP A 165 -5.32 -6.68 -0.94
N SER A 166 -5.53 -7.94 -0.61
CA SER A 166 -5.14 -8.52 0.68
C SER A 166 -3.64 -8.33 0.97
N PHE A 167 -2.78 -8.57 -0.01
CA PHE A 167 -1.34 -8.37 0.11
C PHE A 167 -0.94 -6.90 0.01
N GLY A 168 -1.66 -6.12 -0.81
CA GLY A 168 -1.50 -4.66 -0.87
C GLY A 168 -1.80 -4.01 0.48
N THR A 169 -2.90 -4.37 1.11
CA THR A 169 -3.26 -3.89 2.45
C THR A 169 -2.23 -4.31 3.51
N ALA A 170 -1.73 -5.53 3.46
CA ALA A 170 -0.68 -5.98 4.37
C ALA A 170 0.62 -5.18 4.20
N CYS A 171 0.96 -4.82 2.97
CA CYS A 171 2.08 -3.92 2.66
C CYS A 171 1.84 -2.51 3.22
N ASN A 172 0.62 -1.95 3.07
CA ASN A 172 0.25 -0.66 3.64
C ASN A 172 0.48 -0.64 5.15
N VAL A 173 -0.17 -1.55 5.87
CA VAL A 173 -0.13 -1.63 7.33
C VAL A 173 1.30 -1.85 7.85
N THR A 174 2.07 -2.71 7.19
CA THR A 174 3.45 -2.95 7.60
C THR A 174 4.34 -1.73 7.34
N GLY A 175 4.11 -1.01 6.26
CA GLY A 175 4.80 0.24 5.95
C GLY A 175 4.53 1.37 6.93
N ASP A 176 3.35 1.37 7.59
CA ASP A 176 3.01 2.36 8.64
C ASP A 176 4.01 2.33 9.80
N GLY A 177 4.56 1.16 10.12
CA GLY A 177 5.63 1.02 11.11
C GLY A 177 6.91 1.75 10.71
N ALA A 178 7.30 1.68 9.43
CA ALA A 178 8.46 2.39 8.92
C ALA A 178 8.26 3.91 8.94
N LEU A 179 7.08 4.38 8.53
CA LEU A 179 6.74 5.81 8.58
C LEU A 179 6.70 6.33 10.03
N THR A 180 6.20 5.54 10.96
CA THR A 180 6.21 5.89 12.39
C THR A 180 7.64 5.93 12.96
N LEU A 181 8.56 5.11 12.42
CA LEU A 181 9.98 5.19 12.75
C LEU A 181 10.60 6.49 12.23
N MET A 182 10.27 6.90 11.00
CA MET A 182 10.71 8.22 10.48
C MET A 182 10.15 9.36 11.33
N LEU A 183 8.87 9.30 11.69
CA LEU A 183 8.22 10.29 12.53
C LEU A 183 8.88 10.38 13.93
N THR A 184 9.22 9.22 14.52
CA THR A 184 9.99 9.17 15.77
C THR A 184 11.34 9.85 15.63
N GLY A 185 12.09 9.56 14.56
CA GLY A 185 13.38 10.20 14.27
C GLY A 185 13.26 11.71 14.04
N TYR A 186 12.18 12.16 13.41
CA TYR A 186 11.89 13.60 13.24
C TYR A 186 11.63 14.30 14.58
N ALA A 187 10.82 13.68 15.44
CA ALA A 187 10.43 14.26 16.73
C ALA A 187 11.55 14.26 17.80
N GLU A 188 12.67 13.59 17.52
CA GLU A 188 13.86 13.57 18.41
C GLU A 188 14.98 14.49 17.93
N LYS A 189 14.84 15.11 16.77
CA LYS A 189 15.76 16.15 16.24
C LYS A 189 15.38 17.53 16.75
#